data_2c7444b51af550be437c730f060c7ea2
#
_entry.id   2c7444b51af550be437c730f060c7ea2
#
_cell.length_a   1.000
_cell.length_b   1.000
_cell.length_c   1.000
_cell.angle_alpha   90.00
_cell.angle_beta   90.00
_cell.angle_gamma   90.00
#
_symmetry.space_group_name_H-M   'P 1'
#
loop_
_entity.id
_entity.type
_entity.pdbx_description
1 polymer ?
#
loop_
_entity_poly.entity_id
_entity_poly.type
_entity_poly.pdbx_seq_one_letter_code
_entity_poly.pdbx_strand_id
1 'polypeptide(L)'
;GDDQLDKVELLRAIDSKSDHGVHAVVLTPDGQGLYLVCGNNAILTETTKASPVRKFWGDDHLLPRMPDGRGHNRHVMAPGGIIYKVSPDGKEFEIFANGFRNIYDASVNSDGELFTYDADMEYDFNTSWYRPTRVNHVVSGAEFGWRNGTGKYPEFYVDNLPATLNIGPGSPTGTTFGYGAKFPAKYQSA
;
A
#
# COMPACT_ATOMS: atom_id res chain seq x y z
N GLY A 1 12.40 10.64 30.18
CA GLY A 1 11.11 11.28 29.97
C GLY A 1 10.13 10.91 31.05
N ASP A 2 9.05 11.63 31.14
CA ASP A 2 7.97 11.42 32.11
C ASP A 2 6.78 10.67 31.48
N ASP A 3 6.99 10.10 30.28
CA ASP A 3 6.01 9.37 29.48
C ASP A 3 4.75 10.20 29.11
N GLN A 4 4.89 11.53 29.09
CA GLN A 4 3.86 12.47 28.65
C GLN A 4 4.27 13.15 27.34
N LEU A 5 3.26 13.47 26.53
CA LEU A 5 3.48 14.26 25.30
C LEU A 5 3.52 15.75 25.64
N ASP A 6 4.64 16.40 25.44
CA ASP A 6 4.78 17.86 25.67
C ASP A 6 3.96 18.69 24.66
N LYS A 7 3.82 18.17 23.44
CA LYS A 7 3.09 18.83 22.37
C LYS A 7 2.46 17.83 21.42
N VAL A 8 1.24 18.07 21.01
CA VAL A 8 0.56 17.34 19.94
C VAL A 8 0.26 18.32 18.81
N GLU A 9 0.67 17.99 17.60
CA GLU A 9 0.42 18.79 16.39
C GLU A 9 -0.20 17.92 15.32
N LEU A 10 -1.36 18.33 14.80
CA LEU A 10 -2.00 17.68 13.66
C LEU A 10 -1.34 18.15 12.38
N LEU A 11 -0.58 17.30 11.72
CA LEU A 11 0.05 17.61 10.44
C LEU A 11 -0.95 17.55 9.29
N ARG A 12 -1.75 16.47 9.22
CA ARG A 12 -2.78 16.29 8.21
C ARG A 12 -3.81 15.25 8.65
N ALA A 13 -5.06 15.46 8.27
CA ALA A 13 -6.10 14.44 8.35
C ALA A 13 -6.29 13.76 7.00
N ILE A 14 -6.42 12.44 7.00
CA ILE A 14 -6.80 11.65 5.83
C ILE A 14 -8.02 10.82 6.23
N ASP A 15 -9.11 11.02 5.55
CA ASP A 15 -10.34 10.31 5.83
C ASP A 15 -10.30 8.88 5.28
N SER A 16 -11.07 8.00 5.88
CA SER A 16 -11.26 6.63 5.42
C SER A 16 -12.73 6.24 5.48
N LYS A 17 -13.15 5.42 4.52
CA LYS A 17 -14.52 4.89 4.46
C LYS A 17 -14.71 3.64 5.32
N SER A 18 -13.65 2.99 5.71
CA SER A 18 -13.66 1.79 6.55
C SER A 18 -12.30 1.53 7.19
N ASP A 19 -12.14 0.34 7.76
CA ASP A 19 -10.93 -0.20 8.38
C ASP A 19 -9.72 -0.35 7.43
N HIS A 20 -9.92 -0.32 6.11
CA HIS A 20 -8.82 -0.24 5.14
C HIS A 20 -8.32 1.21 4.97
N GLY A 21 -8.05 1.87 6.08
CA GLY A 21 -7.67 3.28 6.15
C GLY A 21 -6.18 3.54 6.11
N VAL A 22 -5.76 4.50 6.91
CA VAL A 22 -4.35 4.84 7.14
C VAL A 22 -3.83 3.95 8.27
N HIS A 23 -2.72 3.24 8.03
CA HIS A 23 -2.26 2.19 8.93
C HIS A 23 -0.90 2.48 9.58
N ALA A 24 0.10 2.86 8.80
CA ALA A 24 1.44 3.02 9.32
C ALA A 24 2.16 4.27 8.80
N VAL A 25 3.12 4.72 9.59
CA VAL A 25 4.08 5.76 9.22
C VAL A 25 5.48 5.18 9.39
N VAL A 26 6.25 5.15 8.32
CA VAL A 26 7.60 4.58 8.27
C VAL A 26 8.59 5.65 7.82
N LEU A 27 9.73 5.74 8.47
CA LEU A 27 10.80 6.66 8.03
C LEU A 27 11.35 6.26 6.67
N THR A 28 11.63 7.25 5.82
CA THR A 28 12.42 7.02 4.60
C THR A 28 13.85 6.60 4.96
N PRO A 29 14.57 5.86 4.08
CA PRO A 29 15.91 5.37 4.37
C PRO A 29 16.92 6.45 4.77
N ASP A 30 16.77 7.63 4.21
CA ASP A 30 17.60 8.80 4.50
C ASP A 30 17.17 9.56 5.77
N GLY A 31 16.08 9.15 6.39
CA GLY A 31 15.50 9.81 7.57
C GLY A 31 14.95 11.22 7.31
N GLN A 32 14.84 11.63 6.05
CA GLN A 32 14.41 12.99 5.67
C GLN A 32 12.92 13.05 5.25
N GLY A 33 12.21 11.95 5.36
CA GLY A 33 10.81 11.86 5.00
C GLY A 33 10.09 10.71 5.70
N LEU A 34 8.82 10.60 5.38
CA LEU A 34 7.93 9.57 5.90
C LEU A 34 7.23 8.86 4.74
N TYR A 35 7.11 7.56 4.82
CA TYR A 35 6.14 6.80 4.05
C TYR A 35 4.86 6.65 4.86
N LEU A 36 3.73 7.07 4.30
CA LEU A 36 2.42 6.90 4.89
C LEU A 36 1.70 5.77 4.16
N VAL A 37 1.42 4.69 4.87
CA VAL A 37 0.86 3.45 4.33
C VAL A 37 -0.64 3.46 4.47
N CYS A 38 -1.36 3.33 3.35
CA CYS A 38 -2.81 3.44 3.28
C CYS A 38 -3.44 2.26 2.54
N GLY A 39 -4.49 1.70 3.11
CA GLY A 39 -5.37 0.74 2.44
C GLY A 39 -6.32 1.41 1.44
N ASN A 40 -7.07 0.60 0.70
CA ASN A 40 -7.87 1.04 -0.44
C ASN A 40 -9.18 1.78 -0.10
N ASN A 41 -9.50 1.95 1.17
CA ASN A 41 -10.60 2.78 1.63
C ASN A 41 -10.14 4.15 2.16
N ALA A 42 -8.84 4.40 2.24
CA ALA A 42 -8.32 5.73 2.50
C ALA A 42 -8.72 6.66 1.35
N ILE A 43 -9.23 7.84 1.68
CA ILE A 43 -9.65 8.80 0.66
C ILE A 43 -8.40 9.48 0.11
N LEU A 44 -8.28 9.47 -1.22
CA LEU A 44 -7.17 10.12 -1.91
C LEU A 44 -7.10 11.59 -1.50
N THR A 45 -5.98 11.98 -0.94
CA THR A 45 -5.72 13.37 -0.58
C THR A 45 -4.97 14.10 -1.69
N GLU A 46 -5.15 15.41 -1.78
CA GLU A 46 -4.40 16.24 -2.70
C GLU A 46 -2.90 16.16 -2.43
N THR A 47 -2.14 16.07 -3.50
CA THR A 47 -0.68 16.10 -3.44
C THR A 47 -0.17 17.52 -3.67
N THR A 48 0.89 17.87 -2.97
CA THR A 48 1.56 19.19 -3.11
C THR A 48 2.73 19.13 -4.07
N LYS A 49 3.18 17.92 -4.42
CA LYS A 49 4.22 17.69 -5.41
C LYS A 49 3.69 16.85 -6.58
N ALA A 50 4.37 16.94 -7.70
CA ALA A 50 4.17 16.03 -8.82
C ALA A 50 4.50 14.61 -8.36
N SER A 51 3.55 13.70 -8.53
CA SER A 51 3.72 12.31 -8.17
C SER A 51 4.30 11.53 -9.34
N PRO A 52 5.21 10.57 -9.10
CA PRO A 52 5.74 9.69 -10.14
C PRO A 52 4.70 8.73 -10.70
N VAL A 53 3.62 8.51 -9.95
CA VAL A 53 2.52 7.63 -10.32
C VAL A 53 1.59 8.33 -11.29
N ARG A 54 1.17 7.62 -12.34
CA ARG A 54 0.17 8.14 -13.28
C ARG A 54 -1.18 8.38 -12.59
N LYS A 55 -1.97 9.30 -13.13
CA LYS A 55 -3.25 9.74 -12.53
C LYS A 55 -4.49 9.10 -13.17
N PHE A 56 -4.36 8.43 -14.30
CA PHE A 56 -5.49 7.88 -15.07
C PHE A 56 -5.59 6.37 -14.87
N TRP A 57 -6.06 5.97 -13.70
CA TRP A 57 -6.12 4.57 -13.28
C TRP A 57 -7.14 3.68 -14.01
N GLY A 58 -7.81 4.22 -15.00
CA GLY A 58 -8.80 3.48 -15.78
C GLY A 58 -8.42 3.26 -17.23
N ASP A 59 -7.34 3.89 -17.69
CA ASP A 59 -7.04 3.96 -19.11
C ASP A 59 -6.44 2.66 -19.69
N ASP A 60 -5.93 1.79 -18.84
CA ASP A 60 -5.33 0.51 -19.18
C ASP A 60 -6.33 -0.66 -19.19
N HIS A 61 -7.59 -0.41 -18.88
CA HIS A 61 -8.58 -1.46 -18.80
C HIS A 61 -9.21 -1.74 -20.17
N LEU A 62 -9.02 -2.95 -20.66
CA LEU A 62 -9.66 -3.43 -21.89
C LEU A 62 -11.16 -3.70 -21.74
N LEU A 63 -11.59 -3.97 -20.51
CA LEU A 63 -12.98 -4.26 -20.18
C LEU A 63 -13.54 -3.15 -19.28
N PRO A 64 -14.85 -2.87 -19.37
CA PRO A 64 -15.49 -1.97 -18.43
C PRO A 64 -15.24 -2.41 -16.99
N ARG A 65 -14.87 -1.47 -16.13
CA ARG A 65 -14.75 -1.73 -14.70
C ARG A 65 -16.14 -1.96 -14.13
N MET A 66 -16.33 -3.13 -13.57
CA MET A 66 -17.57 -3.48 -12.88
C MET A 66 -17.31 -3.37 -11.37
N PRO A 67 -18.06 -2.53 -10.65
CA PRO A 67 -17.94 -2.48 -9.21
C PRO A 67 -18.34 -3.83 -8.62
N ASP A 68 -17.53 -4.34 -7.72
CA ASP A 68 -17.86 -5.54 -6.98
C ASP A 68 -19.05 -5.25 -6.05
N GLY A 69 -20.08 -6.06 -6.13
CA GLY A 69 -21.28 -5.91 -5.30
C GLY A 69 -21.17 -6.56 -3.93
N ARG A 70 -20.08 -7.28 -3.65
CA ARG A 70 -19.89 -8.10 -2.46
C ARG A 70 -18.60 -7.77 -1.73
N GLY A 71 -18.58 -8.17 -0.46
CA GLY A 71 -17.38 -8.09 0.38
C GLY A 71 -17.02 -6.68 0.83
N HIS A 72 -15.90 -6.57 1.47
CA HIS A 72 -15.36 -5.34 2.07
C HIS A 72 -15.13 -4.22 1.07
N ASN A 73 -14.77 -4.57 -0.15
CA ASN A 73 -14.40 -3.61 -1.18
C ASN A 73 -15.52 -3.29 -2.15
N ARG A 74 -16.74 -3.45 -1.69
CA ARG A 74 -17.92 -3.10 -2.48
C ARG A 74 -17.83 -1.67 -3.00
N HIS A 75 -17.89 -1.52 -4.33
CA HIS A 75 -17.78 -0.24 -5.05
C HIS A 75 -16.48 0.55 -4.86
N VAL A 76 -15.45 -0.03 -4.26
CA VAL A 76 -14.13 0.61 -4.20
C VAL A 76 -13.45 0.50 -5.56
N MET A 77 -12.99 1.61 -6.08
CA MET A 77 -12.32 1.70 -7.38
C MET A 77 -10.84 2.09 -7.21
N ALA A 78 -10.09 2.00 -8.30
CA ALA A 78 -8.72 2.52 -8.30
C ALA A 78 -8.64 3.97 -7.78
N PRO A 79 -7.53 4.37 -7.15
CA PRO A 79 -6.20 3.76 -7.23
C PRO A 79 -5.95 2.59 -6.27
N GLY A 80 -6.89 2.21 -5.43
CA GLY A 80 -6.64 1.22 -4.38
C GLY A 80 -5.85 1.80 -3.21
N GLY A 81 -5.09 0.94 -2.52
CA GLY A 81 -4.19 1.36 -1.46
C GLY A 81 -3.01 2.16 -2.01
N ILE A 82 -2.50 3.07 -1.20
CA ILE A 82 -1.50 4.06 -1.60
C ILE A 82 -0.39 4.14 -0.56
N ILE A 83 0.83 4.33 -1.01
CA ILE A 83 1.92 4.82 -0.18
C ILE A 83 2.21 6.25 -0.60
N TYR A 84 2.06 7.18 0.33
CA TYR A 84 2.52 8.55 0.14
C TYR A 84 3.94 8.71 0.66
N LYS A 85 4.72 9.56 0.00
CA LYS A 85 5.94 10.12 0.57
C LYS A 85 5.65 11.53 1.07
N VAL A 86 6.00 11.78 2.32
CA VAL A 86 5.60 12.97 3.06
C VAL A 86 6.82 13.60 3.70
N SER A 87 6.91 14.96 3.67
CA SER A 87 7.94 15.66 4.44
C SER A 87 7.70 15.53 5.95
N PRO A 88 8.75 15.63 6.79
CA PRO A 88 8.63 15.47 8.25
C PRO A 88 7.65 16.47 8.90
N ASP A 89 7.46 17.63 8.28
CA ASP A 89 6.51 18.65 8.74
C ASP A 89 5.09 18.50 8.16
N GLY A 90 4.85 17.42 7.39
CA GLY A 90 3.56 17.09 6.80
C GLY A 90 3.08 18.01 5.69
N LYS A 91 3.91 18.94 5.20
CA LYS A 91 3.49 19.94 4.21
C LYS A 91 3.62 19.46 2.76
N GLU A 92 4.61 18.63 2.49
CA GLU A 92 4.84 18.08 1.16
C GLU A 92 4.32 16.65 1.07
N PHE A 93 3.47 16.40 0.11
CA PHE A 93 2.84 15.11 -0.16
C PHE A 93 3.00 14.74 -1.63
N GLU A 94 3.47 13.53 -1.89
CA GLU A 94 3.44 12.91 -3.22
C GLU A 94 2.93 11.47 -3.12
N ILE A 95 2.28 10.95 -4.16
CA ILE A 95 2.00 9.52 -4.26
C ILE A 95 3.28 8.84 -4.69
N PHE A 96 3.83 8.00 -3.81
CA PHE A 96 5.03 7.23 -4.09
C PHE A 96 4.74 5.95 -4.89
N ALA A 97 3.70 5.21 -4.49
CA ALA A 97 3.23 4.00 -5.14
C ALA A 97 1.74 3.78 -4.86
N ASN A 98 1.07 2.98 -5.69
CA ASN A 98 -0.34 2.67 -5.54
C ASN A 98 -0.71 1.26 -6.07
N GLY A 99 -2.00 0.95 -6.10
CA GLY A 99 -2.51 -0.31 -6.63
C GLY A 99 -2.49 -1.45 -5.62
N PHE A 100 -2.47 -1.14 -4.34
CA PHE A 100 -2.60 -2.12 -3.26
C PHE A 100 -4.07 -2.34 -2.86
N ARG A 101 -4.32 -3.43 -2.14
CA ARG A 101 -5.60 -3.62 -1.47
C ARG A 101 -5.60 -3.01 -0.07
N ASN A 102 -4.93 -3.68 0.85
CA ASN A 102 -4.88 -3.25 2.25
C ASN A 102 -3.52 -3.60 2.85
N ILE A 103 -2.54 -2.83 2.45
CA ILE A 103 -1.22 -2.86 3.06
C ILE A 103 -1.31 -2.25 4.47
N TYR A 104 -0.89 -3.00 5.47
CA TYR A 104 -1.02 -2.59 6.86
C TYR A 104 0.26 -1.97 7.41
N ASP A 105 1.39 -2.37 6.85
CA ASP A 105 2.70 -1.93 7.27
C ASP A 105 3.68 -1.97 6.09
N ALA A 106 4.84 -1.36 6.27
CA ALA A 106 5.95 -1.42 5.35
C ALA A 106 7.27 -1.40 6.09
N SER A 107 8.30 -1.98 5.52
CA SER A 107 9.64 -1.99 6.10
C SER A 107 10.71 -1.76 5.05
N VAL A 108 11.83 -1.19 5.49
CA VAL A 108 12.97 -0.86 4.63
C VAL A 108 14.10 -1.84 4.94
N ASN A 109 14.69 -2.43 3.89
CA ASN A 109 15.85 -3.29 4.05
C ASN A 109 17.15 -2.49 4.25
N SER A 110 18.29 -3.21 4.45
CA SER A 110 19.59 -2.58 4.64
C SER A 110 20.08 -1.75 3.46
N ASP A 111 19.56 -2.02 2.27
CA ASP A 111 19.92 -1.32 1.03
C ASP A 111 19.02 -0.10 0.77
N GLY A 112 18.07 0.16 1.66
CA GLY A 112 17.12 1.28 1.53
C GLY A 112 15.90 0.98 0.67
N GLU A 113 15.64 -0.28 0.32
CA GLU A 113 14.51 -0.70 -0.49
C GLU A 113 13.27 -0.95 0.38
N LEU A 114 12.13 -0.46 -0.08
CA LEU A 114 10.86 -0.56 0.63
C LEU A 114 10.10 -1.83 0.25
N PHE A 115 9.57 -2.52 1.26
CA PHE A 115 8.72 -3.70 1.09
C PHE A 115 7.43 -3.56 1.88
N THR A 116 6.37 -4.17 1.37
CA THR A 116 5.09 -4.27 2.07
C THR A 116 4.43 -5.62 1.83
N TYR A 117 3.53 -5.99 2.73
CA TYR A 117 2.76 -7.22 2.63
C TYR A 117 1.29 -6.88 2.46
N ASP A 118 0.73 -7.16 1.27
CA ASP A 118 -0.64 -6.82 0.92
C ASP A 118 -1.61 -7.95 1.23
N ALA A 119 -2.83 -7.60 1.56
CA ALA A 119 -3.91 -8.53 1.87
C ALA A 119 -4.39 -9.30 0.62
N ASP A 120 -4.99 -10.46 0.84
CA ASP A 120 -5.62 -11.24 -0.21
C ASP A 120 -6.94 -10.61 -0.70
N MET A 121 -7.48 -11.15 -1.78
CA MET A 121 -8.83 -10.85 -2.28
C MET A 121 -9.61 -12.15 -2.46
N GLU A 122 -10.85 -12.15 -1.98
CA GLU A 122 -11.70 -13.33 -1.99
C GLU A 122 -12.77 -13.29 -3.08
N TYR A 123 -13.13 -12.08 -3.52
CA TYR A 123 -14.21 -11.84 -4.48
C TYR A 123 -13.80 -10.89 -5.59
N ASP A 124 -14.31 -11.16 -6.78
CA ASP A 124 -14.38 -10.22 -7.89
C ASP A 124 -15.55 -10.61 -8.82
N PHE A 125 -16.08 -9.66 -9.61
CA PHE A 125 -17.24 -9.89 -10.48
C PHE A 125 -18.45 -10.49 -9.74
N ASN A 126 -18.66 -10.16 -8.46
CA ASN A 126 -19.69 -10.75 -7.59
C ASN A 126 -19.55 -12.27 -7.38
N THR A 127 -18.42 -12.85 -7.69
CA THR A 127 -18.13 -14.27 -7.52
C THR A 127 -16.95 -14.49 -6.58
N SER A 128 -16.78 -15.72 -6.13
CA SER A 128 -15.55 -16.14 -5.44
C SER A 128 -14.40 -16.16 -6.45
N TRP A 129 -13.52 -15.18 -6.35
CA TRP A 129 -12.35 -15.03 -7.21
C TRP A 129 -11.15 -14.71 -6.35
N TYR A 130 -10.41 -15.73 -5.98
CA TYR A 130 -9.35 -15.60 -5.01
C TYR A 130 -8.04 -15.08 -5.64
N ARG A 131 -7.41 -14.14 -4.95
CA ARG A 131 -6.02 -13.72 -5.18
C ARG A 131 -5.28 -13.74 -3.85
N PRO A 132 -4.05 -14.29 -3.80
CA PRO A 132 -3.30 -14.48 -2.58
C PRO A 132 -2.82 -13.16 -1.95
N THR A 133 -2.49 -13.22 -0.66
CA THR A 133 -1.63 -12.23 -0.04
C THR A 133 -0.28 -12.20 -0.75
N ARG A 134 0.35 -11.04 -0.79
CA ARG A 134 1.55 -10.86 -1.59
C ARG A 134 2.56 -9.90 -0.95
N VAL A 135 3.81 -10.26 -1.03
CA VAL A 135 4.93 -9.39 -0.68
C VAL A 135 5.31 -8.58 -1.92
N ASN A 136 5.39 -7.28 -1.79
CA ASN A 136 5.73 -6.36 -2.87
C ASN A 136 7.01 -5.62 -2.56
N HIS A 137 7.93 -5.56 -3.51
CA HIS A 137 9.04 -4.64 -3.52
C HIS A 137 8.56 -3.32 -4.11
N VAL A 138 8.58 -2.25 -3.34
CA VAL A 138 7.92 -1.00 -3.68
C VAL A 138 8.93 0.04 -4.13
N VAL A 139 8.89 0.39 -5.40
CA VAL A 139 9.73 1.44 -5.96
C VAL A 139 8.91 2.69 -6.29
N SER A 140 9.59 3.83 -6.43
CA SER A 140 8.95 5.09 -6.81
C SER A 140 8.23 4.96 -8.15
N GLY A 141 6.96 5.34 -8.18
CA GLY A 141 6.10 5.22 -9.38
C GLY A 141 5.45 3.86 -9.57
N ALA A 142 5.64 2.93 -8.66
CA ALA A 142 5.08 1.58 -8.77
C ALA A 142 3.53 1.59 -8.76
N GLU A 143 2.97 0.73 -9.60
CA GLU A 143 1.55 0.40 -9.66
C GLU A 143 1.41 -1.11 -9.54
N PHE A 144 0.69 -1.58 -8.50
CA PHE A 144 0.54 -3.01 -8.23
C PHE A 144 -0.79 -3.60 -8.71
N GLY A 145 -1.56 -2.80 -9.43
CA GLY A 145 -2.64 -3.29 -10.27
C GLY A 145 -3.94 -3.63 -9.56
N TRP A 146 -4.14 -3.22 -8.29
CA TRP A 146 -5.45 -3.45 -7.68
C TRP A 146 -6.55 -2.74 -8.48
N ARG A 147 -7.46 -3.53 -9.03
CA ARG A 147 -8.57 -3.07 -9.87
C ARG A 147 -9.80 -3.91 -9.58
N ASN A 148 -10.84 -3.28 -9.11
CA ASN A 148 -12.11 -3.95 -8.90
C ASN A 148 -12.79 -4.25 -10.25
N GLY A 149 -13.34 -5.46 -10.42
CA GLY A 149 -14.04 -5.85 -11.63
C GLY A 149 -13.15 -6.26 -12.81
N THR A 150 -11.91 -6.68 -12.59
CA THR A 150 -10.96 -7.05 -13.66
C THR A 150 -10.15 -8.30 -13.35
N GLY A 151 -10.59 -9.13 -12.40
CA GLY A 151 -9.82 -10.28 -11.92
C GLY A 151 -8.70 -9.92 -10.97
N LYS A 152 -8.65 -8.68 -10.49
CA LYS A 152 -7.66 -8.11 -9.58
C LYS A 152 -6.21 -8.36 -10.00
N TYR A 153 -5.34 -7.40 -9.76
CA TYR A 153 -3.90 -7.50 -9.99
C TYR A 153 -3.53 -8.13 -11.36
N PRO A 154 -3.94 -7.53 -12.48
CA PRO A 154 -3.66 -8.09 -13.80
C PRO A 154 -2.16 -7.92 -14.15
N GLU A 155 -1.36 -8.92 -13.84
CA GLU A 155 0.11 -8.93 -14.03
C GLU A 155 0.53 -8.85 -15.51
N PHE A 156 -0.40 -9.06 -16.43
CA PHE A 156 -0.15 -8.96 -17.88
C PHE A 156 -0.19 -7.52 -18.39
N TYR A 157 -0.61 -6.55 -17.61
CA TYR A 157 -0.51 -5.15 -18.00
C TYR A 157 0.91 -4.62 -17.76
N VAL A 158 1.46 -3.97 -18.77
CA VAL A 158 2.86 -3.48 -18.78
C VAL A 158 3.14 -2.52 -17.63
N ASP A 159 2.13 -1.76 -17.24
CA ASP A 159 2.26 -0.74 -16.19
C ASP A 159 2.09 -1.29 -14.76
N ASN A 160 1.74 -2.55 -14.62
CA ASN A 160 1.56 -3.17 -13.32
C ASN A 160 2.77 -4.01 -12.96
N LEU A 161 3.31 -3.77 -11.78
CA LEU A 161 4.38 -4.61 -11.24
C LEU A 161 3.78 -5.88 -10.61
N PRO A 162 4.38 -7.04 -10.85
CA PRO A 162 4.02 -8.26 -10.16
C PRO A 162 4.46 -8.20 -8.69
N ALA A 163 3.86 -9.03 -7.86
CA ALA A 163 4.38 -9.27 -6.52
C ALA A 163 5.76 -9.93 -6.58
N THR A 164 6.62 -9.63 -5.61
CA THR A 164 7.87 -10.37 -5.39
C THR A 164 7.58 -11.81 -5.01
N LEU A 165 6.53 -12.03 -4.20
CA LEU A 165 6.10 -13.34 -3.75
C LEU A 165 4.60 -13.37 -3.45
N ASN A 166 3.88 -14.34 -4.01
CA ASN A 166 2.53 -14.69 -3.61
C ASN A 166 2.59 -15.73 -2.48
N ILE A 167 1.91 -15.47 -1.36
CA ILE A 167 1.98 -16.33 -0.17
C ILE A 167 0.77 -17.26 -0.10
N GLY A 168 -0.44 -16.70 0.02
CA GLY A 168 -1.65 -17.50 0.21
C GLY A 168 -2.73 -16.74 0.96
N PRO A 169 -3.70 -17.46 1.57
CA PRO A 169 -4.74 -16.82 2.37
C PRO A 169 -4.18 -16.12 3.59
N GLY A 170 -4.73 -14.96 3.92
CA GLY A 170 -4.37 -14.26 5.13
C GLY A 170 -4.68 -12.77 5.11
N SER A 171 -4.46 -12.18 6.26
CA SER A 171 -4.64 -10.74 6.51
C SER A 171 -3.41 -10.23 7.27
N PRO A 172 -2.29 -9.98 6.58
CA PRO A 172 -1.06 -9.58 7.24
C PRO A 172 -1.21 -8.20 7.88
N THR A 173 -0.71 -8.06 9.11
CA THR A 173 -0.83 -6.84 9.92
C THR A 173 0.50 -6.18 10.22
N GLY A 174 1.61 -6.77 9.78
CA GLY A 174 2.93 -6.21 9.98
C GLY A 174 3.97 -6.87 9.09
N THR A 175 5.04 -6.14 8.83
CA THR A 175 6.21 -6.65 8.13
C THR A 175 7.47 -6.00 8.69
N THR A 176 8.52 -6.78 8.86
CA THR A 176 9.82 -6.28 9.31
C THR A 176 10.94 -7.19 8.82
N PHE A 177 12.11 -6.60 8.62
CA PHE A 177 13.31 -7.37 8.36
C PHE A 177 13.92 -7.90 9.66
N GLY A 178 14.58 -9.03 9.58
CA GLY A 178 15.16 -9.74 10.72
C GLY A 178 16.43 -9.12 11.33
N TYR A 179 16.87 -7.96 10.85
CA TYR A 179 18.12 -7.33 11.28
C TYR A 179 18.15 -7.06 12.79
N GLY A 180 19.17 -7.59 13.46
CA GLY A 180 19.32 -7.43 14.91
C GLY A 180 18.33 -8.19 15.78
N ALA A 181 17.41 -8.96 15.18
CA ALA A 181 16.49 -9.81 15.91
C ALA A 181 17.21 -11.00 16.56
N LYS A 182 16.63 -11.53 17.66
CA LYS A 182 17.15 -12.72 18.34
C LYS A 182 16.74 -14.04 17.65
N PHE A 183 16.65 -14.02 16.33
CA PHE A 183 16.41 -15.22 15.52
C PHE A 183 17.74 -15.90 15.14
N PRO A 184 17.69 -17.19 14.75
CA PRO A 184 18.86 -17.86 14.17
C PRO A 184 19.45 -17.04 13.01
N ALA A 185 20.78 -17.07 12.86
CA ALA A 185 21.53 -16.20 11.92
C ALA A 185 20.96 -16.21 10.49
N LYS A 186 20.43 -17.34 10.02
CA LYS A 186 19.84 -17.47 8.68
C LYS A 186 18.61 -16.56 8.45
N TYR A 187 18.00 -16.03 9.50
CA TYR A 187 16.84 -15.13 9.41
C TYR A 187 17.19 -13.68 9.70
N GLN A 188 18.44 -13.39 10.08
CA GLN A 188 18.84 -12.04 10.45
C GLN A 188 19.16 -11.15 9.25
N SER A 189 19.31 -11.74 8.07
CA SER A 189 19.56 -11.05 6.81
C SER A 189 18.38 -11.19 5.82
N ALA A 190 17.24 -11.63 6.30
CA ALA A 190 16.04 -11.84 5.50
C ALA A 190 15.01 -10.72 5.71
#